data_eab1e7f4507785be5ca23fe15f14e836
#
_entry.id   eab1e7f4507785be5ca23fe15f14e836
#
_cell.length_a   1.000
_cell.length_b   1.000
_cell.length_c   1.000
_cell.angle_alpha   90.00
_cell.angle_beta   90.00
_cell.angle_gamma   90.00
#
_symmetry.space_group_name_H-M   'P 1'
#
loop_
_entity.id
_entity.type
_entity.pdbx_description
1 polymer ?
#
loop_
_entity_poly.entity_id
_entity_poly.type
_entity_poly.pdbx_seq_one_letter_code
_entity_poly.pdbx_strand_id
1 'polypeptide(L)'
;MKKKIKIITDFDNTLSTVDLMDKLMVKILGERGEEIVSDWESMKIGAVFAHKQIAKNQKLTNELIREAAKEVGIEKGIHELLGYCRENDIALIVVSDGFDVYIDDVLSRNNLSDLPVYCNETVLINGRMEIRHPFGSNECDFCGHCKDKTLD
;
A
#
# COMPACT_ATOMS: atom_id res chain seq x y z
N MET A 1 4.82 25.01 -23.81
CA MET A 1 4.46 24.54 -22.47
C MET A 1 5.52 23.55 -22.01
N LYS A 2 6.20 23.76 -20.87
CA LYS A 2 7.07 22.71 -20.28
C LYS A 2 6.19 21.55 -19.85
N LYS A 3 6.52 20.34 -20.29
CA LYS A 3 5.87 19.12 -19.78
C LYS A 3 6.16 19.03 -18.27
N LYS A 4 5.12 18.95 -17.44
CA LYS A 4 5.30 18.66 -16.01
C LYS A 4 5.68 17.19 -15.87
N ILE A 5 6.80 16.93 -15.23
CA ILE A 5 7.27 15.58 -14.94
C ILE A 5 6.62 15.13 -13.63
N LYS A 6 6.16 13.88 -13.59
CA LYS A 6 5.71 13.20 -12.37
C LYS A 6 6.55 11.95 -12.19
N ILE A 7 6.96 11.67 -10.97
CA ILE A 7 7.54 10.39 -10.57
C ILE A 7 6.50 9.67 -9.75
N ILE A 8 6.21 8.43 -10.12
CA ILE A 8 5.29 7.56 -9.41
C ILE A 8 6.11 6.43 -8.80
N THR A 9 5.97 6.24 -7.49
CA THR A 9 6.64 5.18 -6.73
C THR A 9 5.61 4.24 -6.12
N ASP A 10 5.93 2.96 -6.07
CA ASP A 10 5.25 2.01 -5.21
C ASP A 10 5.62 2.26 -3.74
N PHE A 11 4.89 1.67 -2.80
CA PHE A 11 5.19 1.77 -1.38
C PHE A 11 5.94 0.53 -0.88
N ASP A 12 5.27 -0.62 -0.83
CA ASP A 12 5.81 -1.84 -0.25
C ASP A 12 7.02 -2.35 -1.04
N ASN A 13 8.14 -2.64 -0.34
CA ASN A 13 9.44 -3.02 -0.91
C ASN A 13 10.02 -2.05 -1.97
N THR A 14 9.54 -0.80 -2.01
CA THR A 14 10.04 0.21 -2.94
C THR A 14 10.36 1.52 -2.22
N LEU A 15 9.37 2.17 -1.62
CA LEU A 15 9.58 3.30 -0.74
C LEU A 15 9.84 2.83 0.69
N SER A 16 9.16 1.79 1.12
CA SER A 16 9.37 1.12 2.40
C SER A 16 10.35 -0.05 2.29
N THR A 17 11.00 -0.37 3.41
CA THR A 17 12.03 -1.43 3.48
C THR A 17 11.47 -2.84 3.52
N VAL A 18 10.16 -3.00 3.64
CA VAL A 18 9.48 -4.31 3.71
C VAL A 18 8.09 -4.24 3.10
N ASP A 19 7.59 -5.38 2.64
CA ASP A 19 6.18 -5.57 2.33
C ASP A 19 5.41 -5.86 3.62
N LEU A 20 4.57 -4.89 4.02
CA LEU A 20 3.79 -5.07 5.25
C LEU A 20 2.56 -5.94 5.02
N MET A 21 2.00 -5.95 3.83
CA MET A 21 0.84 -6.80 3.51
C MET A 21 1.18 -8.28 3.64
N ASP A 22 2.32 -8.70 3.10
CA ASP A 22 2.78 -10.08 3.23
C ASP A 22 2.96 -10.48 4.69
N LYS A 23 3.60 -9.61 5.49
CA LYS A 23 3.77 -9.84 6.93
C LYS A 23 2.44 -9.95 7.67
N LEU A 24 1.48 -9.10 7.35
CA LEU A 24 0.14 -9.15 7.96
C LEU A 24 -0.61 -10.42 7.57
N MET A 25 -0.54 -10.84 6.31
CA MET A 25 -1.13 -12.09 5.83
C MET A 25 -0.64 -13.29 6.66
N VAL A 26 0.67 -13.44 6.76
CA VAL A 26 1.30 -14.56 7.51
C VAL A 26 0.97 -14.43 9.01
N LYS A 27 1.08 -13.24 9.61
CA LYS A 27 0.82 -13.02 11.03
C LYS A 27 -0.63 -13.34 11.44
N ILE A 28 -1.58 -13.03 10.57
CA ILE A 28 -3.03 -13.16 10.89
C ILE A 28 -3.56 -14.54 10.50
N LEU A 29 -3.14 -15.08 9.36
CA LEU A 29 -3.69 -16.28 8.76
C LEU A 29 -2.77 -17.51 8.89
N GLY A 30 -1.51 -17.36 9.39
CA GLY A 30 -0.55 -18.45 9.53
C GLY A 30 -0.22 -19.11 8.20
N GLU A 31 -0.17 -20.46 8.16
CA GLU A 31 0.12 -21.24 6.95
C GLU A 31 -0.77 -20.84 5.75
N ARG A 32 -2.03 -20.55 6.01
CA ARG A 32 -2.93 -20.06 4.95
C ARG A 32 -2.49 -18.69 4.40
N GLY A 33 -1.90 -17.85 5.24
CA GLY A 33 -1.31 -16.58 4.83
C GLY A 33 -0.10 -16.79 3.91
N GLU A 34 0.78 -17.73 4.24
CA GLU A 34 1.95 -18.09 3.40
C GLU A 34 1.51 -18.60 2.02
N GLU A 35 0.48 -19.45 1.96
CA GLU A 35 -0.10 -19.91 0.69
C GLU A 35 -0.65 -18.76 -0.15
N ILE A 36 -1.39 -17.83 0.47
CA ILE A 36 -1.99 -16.68 -0.21
C ILE A 36 -0.88 -15.75 -0.76
N VAL A 37 0.16 -15.46 0.02
CA VAL A 37 1.30 -14.67 -0.43
C VAL A 37 1.99 -15.33 -1.62
N SER A 38 2.29 -16.64 -1.54
CA SER A 38 2.91 -17.38 -2.64
C SER A 38 2.06 -17.40 -3.91
N ASP A 39 0.74 -17.56 -3.78
CA ASP A 39 -0.17 -17.54 -4.93
C ASP A 39 -0.31 -16.13 -5.53
N TRP A 40 -0.24 -15.09 -4.71
CA TRP A 40 -0.24 -13.71 -5.15
C TRP A 40 1.05 -13.35 -5.89
N GLU A 41 2.22 -13.63 -5.31
CA GLU A 41 3.53 -13.41 -5.94
C GLU A 41 3.67 -14.16 -7.27
N SER A 42 3.10 -15.37 -7.37
CA SER A 42 3.08 -16.16 -8.61
C SER A 42 1.96 -15.78 -9.58
N MET A 43 1.22 -14.69 -9.31
CA MET A 43 0.13 -14.18 -10.16
C MET A 43 -1.03 -15.16 -10.38
N LYS A 44 -1.21 -16.15 -9.51
CA LYS A 44 -2.37 -17.07 -9.56
C LYS A 44 -3.65 -16.43 -9.01
N ILE A 45 -3.49 -15.53 -8.05
CA ILE A 45 -4.57 -14.72 -7.47
C ILE A 45 -4.21 -13.25 -7.53
N GLY A 46 -5.22 -12.37 -7.46
CA GLY A 46 -5.01 -10.93 -7.41
C GLY A 46 -5.07 -10.36 -5.99
N ALA A 47 -4.63 -9.13 -5.84
CA ALA A 47 -4.64 -8.38 -4.58
C ALA A 47 -6.05 -8.29 -3.98
N VAL A 48 -7.08 -8.06 -4.78
CA VAL A 48 -8.48 -8.00 -4.31
C VAL A 48 -8.90 -9.29 -3.61
N PHE A 49 -8.50 -10.46 -4.16
CA PHE A 49 -8.77 -11.72 -3.51
C PHE A 49 -8.05 -11.85 -2.16
N ALA A 50 -6.73 -11.55 -2.15
CA ALA A 50 -5.90 -11.61 -0.95
C ALA A 50 -6.46 -10.67 0.15
N HIS A 51 -6.82 -9.44 -0.19
CA HIS A 51 -7.43 -8.47 0.73
C HIS A 51 -8.74 -8.98 1.31
N LYS A 52 -9.60 -9.61 0.51
CA LYS A 52 -10.83 -10.23 0.99
C LYS A 52 -10.59 -11.37 1.98
N GLN A 53 -9.50 -12.12 1.83
CA GLN A 53 -9.17 -13.21 2.77
C GLN A 53 -8.75 -12.64 4.14
N ILE A 54 -7.87 -11.65 4.16
CA ILE A 54 -7.41 -11.06 5.43
C ILE A 54 -8.53 -10.27 6.13
N ALA A 55 -9.36 -9.54 5.39
CA ALA A 55 -10.47 -8.76 5.93
C ALA A 55 -11.55 -9.60 6.63
N LYS A 56 -11.70 -10.87 6.25
CA LYS A 56 -12.62 -11.80 6.94
C LYS A 56 -12.17 -12.15 8.37
N ASN A 57 -10.91 -11.95 8.69
CA ASN A 57 -10.36 -12.31 9.99
C ASN A 57 -10.57 -11.18 11.00
N GLN A 58 -11.25 -11.49 12.10
CA GLN A 58 -11.53 -10.51 13.17
C GLN A 58 -10.28 -9.99 13.89
N LYS A 59 -9.11 -10.64 13.71
CA LYS A 59 -7.83 -10.16 14.24
C LYS A 59 -7.30 -8.95 13.46
N LEU A 60 -7.78 -8.70 12.24
CA LEU A 60 -7.38 -7.52 11.48
C LEU A 60 -8.04 -6.28 12.11
N THR A 61 -7.25 -5.48 12.78
CA THR A 61 -7.66 -4.21 13.40
C THR A 61 -6.67 -3.11 13.04
N ASN A 62 -7.11 -1.85 13.11
CA ASN A 62 -6.22 -0.71 12.90
C ASN A 62 -5.03 -0.71 13.87
N GLU A 63 -5.26 -1.13 15.12
CA GLU A 63 -4.22 -1.24 16.14
C GLU A 63 -3.17 -2.27 15.76
N LEU A 64 -3.59 -3.46 15.28
CA LEU A 64 -2.66 -4.49 14.83
C LEU A 64 -1.85 -4.04 13.61
N ILE A 65 -2.50 -3.38 12.66
CA ILE A 65 -1.84 -2.84 11.47
C ILE A 65 -0.78 -1.80 11.86
N ARG A 66 -1.14 -0.82 12.70
CA ARG A 66 -0.21 0.20 13.18
C ARG A 66 0.94 -0.39 14.01
N GLU A 67 0.67 -1.39 14.84
CA GLU A 67 1.72 -2.07 15.61
C GLU A 67 2.73 -2.75 14.67
N ALA A 68 2.25 -3.46 13.65
CA ALA A 68 3.11 -4.07 12.65
C ALA A 68 3.88 -3.02 11.83
N ALA A 69 3.27 -1.88 11.54
CA ALA A 69 3.89 -0.78 10.81
C ALA A 69 5.08 -0.13 11.55
N LYS A 70 5.18 -0.25 12.89
CA LYS A 70 6.30 0.31 13.66
C LYS A 70 7.66 -0.22 13.23
N GLU A 71 7.71 -1.44 12.71
CA GLU A 71 8.93 -2.08 12.24
C GLU A 71 9.31 -1.70 10.79
N VAL A 72 8.42 -0.97 10.08
CA VAL A 72 8.62 -0.58 8.69
C VAL A 72 9.50 0.67 8.64
N GLY A 73 10.62 0.57 7.98
CA GLY A 73 11.50 1.70 7.66
C GLY A 73 11.23 2.27 6.27
N ILE A 74 11.94 3.35 5.95
CA ILE A 74 11.97 3.99 4.63
C ILE A 74 13.32 3.69 3.98
N GLU A 75 13.32 3.42 2.67
CA GLU A 75 14.51 3.16 1.89
C GLU A 75 15.44 4.39 1.88
N LYS A 76 16.75 4.12 1.85
CA LYS A 76 17.77 5.17 1.77
C LYS A 76 17.61 5.93 0.45
N GLY A 77 17.78 7.25 0.51
CA GLY A 77 17.72 8.11 -0.66
C GLY A 77 16.33 8.69 -0.97
N ILE A 78 15.28 8.28 -0.27
CA ILE A 78 13.92 8.84 -0.50
C ILE A 78 13.87 10.34 -0.16
N HIS A 79 14.52 10.77 0.92
CA HIS A 79 14.57 12.19 1.28
C HIS A 79 15.38 13.02 0.27
N GLU A 80 16.48 12.48 -0.24
CA GLU A 80 17.28 13.10 -1.29
C GLU A 80 16.51 13.19 -2.60
N LEU A 81 15.79 12.11 -2.97
CA LEU A 81 14.90 12.12 -4.15
C LEU A 81 13.81 13.17 -4.01
N LEU A 82 13.15 13.25 -2.84
CA LEU A 82 12.13 14.25 -2.58
C LEU A 82 12.68 15.67 -2.66
N GLY A 83 13.87 15.92 -2.10
CA GLY A 83 14.59 17.19 -2.21
C GLY A 83 14.83 17.57 -3.67
N TYR A 84 15.38 16.66 -4.45
CA TYR A 84 15.60 16.85 -5.89
C TYR A 84 14.29 17.16 -6.64
N CYS A 85 13.22 16.42 -6.33
CA CYS A 85 11.91 16.65 -6.95
C CYS A 85 11.39 18.06 -6.68
N ARG A 86 11.48 18.53 -5.43
CA ARG A 86 11.05 19.88 -5.04
C ARG A 86 11.86 20.99 -5.75
N GLU A 87 13.15 20.82 -5.84
CA GLU A 87 14.05 21.79 -6.51
C GLU A 87 13.78 21.88 -8.01
N ASN A 88 13.27 20.82 -8.63
CA ASN A 88 13.06 20.73 -10.09
C ASN A 88 11.58 20.80 -10.52
N ASP A 89 10.66 21.14 -9.61
CA ASP A 89 9.18 21.18 -9.89
C ASP A 89 8.66 19.84 -10.43
N ILE A 90 9.14 18.73 -9.86
CA ILE A 90 8.72 17.36 -10.16
C ILE A 90 7.80 16.87 -9.05
N ALA A 91 6.61 16.37 -9.40
CA ALA A 91 5.74 15.73 -8.43
C ALA A 91 6.20 14.30 -8.14
N LEU A 92 6.39 13.95 -6.85
CA LEU A 92 6.60 12.58 -6.38
C LEU A 92 5.29 12.08 -5.77
N ILE A 93 4.77 10.97 -6.29
CA ILE A 93 3.45 10.43 -5.95
C ILE A 93 3.60 8.97 -5.55
N VAL A 94 2.96 8.58 -4.45
CA VAL A 94 2.91 7.18 -3.99
C VAL A 94 1.64 6.52 -4.53
N VAL A 95 1.79 5.35 -5.17
CA VAL A 95 0.69 4.53 -5.69
C VAL A 95 0.89 3.10 -5.23
N SER A 96 0.00 2.59 -4.38
CA SER A 96 0.19 1.31 -3.69
C SER A 96 -1.07 0.45 -3.65
N ASP A 97 -0.89 -0.85 -3.69
CA ASP A 97 -1.93 -1.84 -3.35
C ASP A 97 -2.08 -2.04 -1.82
N GLY A 98 -1.25 -1.36 -1.02
CA GLY A 98 -1.31 -1.39 0.44
C GLY A 98 -2.50 -0.60 1.02
N PHE A 99 -2.53 -0.48 2.36
CA PHE A 99 -3.62 0.15 3.10
C PHE A 99 -3.21 1.50 3.67
N ASP A 100 -4.14 2.46 3.60
CA ASP A 100 -4.03 3.82 4.12
C ASP A 100 -3.48 3.85 5.56
N VAL A 101 -4.02 3.04 6.46
CA VAL A 101 -3.66 3.03 7.89
C VAL A 101 -2.17 2.88 8.14
N TYR A 102 -1.47 2.00 7.42
CA TYR A 102 -0.03 1.83 7.65
C TYR A 102 0.82 2.74 6.80
N ILE A 103 0.39 3.05 5.58
CA ILE A 103 1.12 3.95 4.69
C ILE A 103 1.20 5.34 5.32
N ASP A 104 0.07 5.87 5.77
CA ASP A 104 0.00 7.18 6.44
C ASP A 104 0.85 7.22 7.71
N ASP A 105 0.81 6.14 8.53
CA ASP A 105 1.59 6.05 9.75
C ASP A 105 3.11 6.05 9.46
N VAL A 106 3.55 5.24 8.49
CA VAL A 106 4.97 5.16 8.11
C VAL A 106 5.46 6.47 7.51
N LEU A 107 4.71 7.08 6.59
CA LEU A 107 5.06 8.37 5.98
C LEU A 107 5.13 9.49 7.04
N SER A 108 4.15 9.54 7.94
CA SER A 108 4.10 10.54 9.01
C SER A 108 5.32 10.46 9.92
N ARG A 109 5.70 9.27 10.36
CA ARG A 109 6.88 9.06 11.23
C ARG A 109 8.20 9.42 10.56
N ASN A 110 8.23 9.44 9.23
CA ASN A 110 9.42 9.74 8.45
C ASN A 110 9.41 11.13 7.81
N ASN A 111 8.53 12.04 8.24
CA ASN A 111 8.39 13.40 7.71
C ASN A 111 8.09 13.45 6.19
N LEU A 112 7.25 12.53 5.72
CA LEU A 112 6.83 12.38 4.32
C LEU A 112 5.31 12.54 4.14
N SER A 113 4.60 13.10 5.13
CA SER A 113 3.13 13.25 5.12
C SER A 113 2.58 14.16 4.01
N ASP A 114 3.43 14.95 3.38
CA ASP A 114 3.06 15.84 2.28
C ASP A 114 3.09 15.16 0.90
N LEU A 115 3.51 13.90 0.82
CA LEU A 115 3.45 13.13 -0.42
C LEU A 115 1.99 12.79 -0.76
N PRO A 116 1.54 13.03 -2.00
CA PRO A 116 0.27 12.49 -2.47
C PRO A 116 0.30 10.96 -2.47
N VAL A 117 -0.71 10.34 -1.86
CA VAL A 117 -0.84 8.89 -1.75
C VAL A 117 -2.15 8.43 -2.38
N TYR A 118 -2.08 7.41 -3.21
CA TYR A 118 -3.20 6.68 -3.78
C TYR A 118 -3.06 5.22 -3.40
N CYS A 119 -3.91 4.73 -2.50
CA CYS A 119 -3.87 3.38 -1.98
C CYS A 119 -5.27 2.85 -1.65
N ASN A 120 -5.35 1.63 -1.14
CA ASN A 120 -6.62 1.07 -0.68
C ASN A 120 -6.98 1.61 0.71
N GLU A 121 -8.28 1.69 0.97
CA GLU A 121 -8.83 2.23 2.21
C GLU A 121 -9.32 1.13 3.14
N THR A 122 -9.00 1.28 4.43
CA THR A 122 -9.54 0.44 5.49
C THR A 122 -10.71 1.15 6.17
N VAL A 123 -11.87 0.50 6.23
CA VAL A 123 -13.07 1.05 6.87
C VAL A 123 -13.64 0.06 7.89
N LEU A 124 -14.13 0.58 9.02
CA LEU A 124 -14.78 -0.24 10.03
C LEU A 124 -16.29 -0.17 9.85
N ILE A 125 -16.90 -1.28 9.46
CA ILE A 125 -18.34 -1.39 9.25
C ILE A 125 -18.91 -2.47 10.20
N ASN A 126 -19.82 -2.08 11.08
CA ASN A 126 -20.42 -2.98 12.06
C ASN A 126 -19.40 -3.79 12.89
N GLY A 127 -18.27 -3.14 13.25
CA GLY A 127 -17.19 -3.76 14.03
C GLY A 127 -16.30 -4.72 13.22
N ARG A 128 -16.41 -4.75 11.90
CA ARG A 128 -15.56 -5.54 11.01
C ARG A 128 -14.77 -4.64 10.08
N MET A 129 -13.52 -4.99 9.85
CA MET A 129 -12.68 -4.32 8.85
C MET A 129 -13.16 -4.71 7.45
N GLU A 130 -13.41 -3.71 6.63
CA GLU A 130 -13.59 -3.85 5.18
C GLU A 130 -12.48 -3.10 4.45
N ILE A 131 -12.09 -3.61 3.29
CA ILE A 131 -11.09 -2.98 2.44
C ILE A 131 -11.81 -2.49 1.19
N ARG A 132 -11.69 -1.21 0.93
CA ARG A 132 -12.20 -0.56 -0.28
C ARG A 132 -11.07 -0.31 -1.26
N HIS A 133 -11.38 -0.43 -2.53
CA HIS A 133 -10.44 -0.26 -3.63
C HIS A 133 -10.88 0.94 -4.48
N PRO A 134 -10.69 2.20 -4.00
CA PRO A 134 -11.22 3.39 -4.69
C PRO A 134 -10.59 3.59 -6.08
N PHE A 135 -9.40 3.05 -6.28
CA PHE A 135 -8.65 3.13 -7.54
C PHE A 135 -8.61 1.78 -8.29
N GLY A 136 -9.46 0.84 -7.91
CA GLY A 136 -9.62 -0.43 -8.61
C GLY A 136 -10.25 -0.27 -10.00
N SER A 137 -10.18 -1.31 -10.81
CA SER A 137 -10.85 -1.34 -12.11
C SER A 137 -12.21 -2.03 -12.00
N ASN A 138 -13.23 -1.48 -12.66
CA ASN A 138 -14.52 -2.17 -12.81
C ASN A 138 -14.48 -3.31 -13.84
N GLU A 139 -13.45 -3.34 -14.67
CA GLU A 139 -13.26 -4.32 -15.75
C GLU A 139 -12.32 -5.46 -15.33
N CYS A 140 -11.62 -5.29 -14.19
CA CYS A 140 -10.64 -6.23 -13.69
C CYS A 140 -10.69 -6.23 -12.16
N ASP A 141 -10.86 -7.40 -11.55
CA ASP A 141 -10.89 -7.61 -10.10
C ASP A 141 -9.54 -8.15 -9.55
N PHE A 142 -8.49 -8.08 -10.35
CA PHE A 142 -7.19 -8.62 -9.99
C PHE A 142 -6.42 -7.67 -9.06
N CYS A 143 -6.21 -6.41 -9.46
CA CYS A 143 -5.48 -5.41 -8.67
C CYS A 143 -6.42 -4.64 -7.75
N GLY A 144 -6.03 -4.40 -6.51
CA GLY A 144 -6.73 -3.50 -5.60
C GLY A 144 -6.62 -2.06 -6.08
N HIS A 145 -5.43 -1.67 -6.56
CA HIS A 145 -5.15 -0.39 -7.21
C HIS A 145 -4.74 -0.61 -8.67
N CYS A 146 -5.55 -0.13 -9.60
CA CYS A 146 -5.21 -0.18 -11.02
C CYS A 146 -4.24 0.97 -11.37
N LYS A 147 -2.95 0.68 -11.44
CA LYS A 147 -1.90 1.70 -11.67
C LYS A 147 -2.06 2.39 -13.03
N ASP A 148 -2.55 1.70 -14.05
CA ASP A 148 -2.83 2.28 -15.37
C ASP A 148 -3.83 3.45 -15.31
N LYS A 149 -4.88 3.32 -14.47
CA LYS A 149 -5.88 4.39 -14.32
C LYS A 149 -5.38 5.62 -13.56
N THR A 150 -4.31 5.47 -12.79
CA THR A 150 -3.72 6.58 -12.04
C THR A 150 -2.73 7.38 -12.89
N LEU A 151 -2.28 6.81 -14.02
CA LEU A 151 -1.34 7.45 -14.94
C LEU A 151 -2.01 8.41 -15.93
N ASP A 152 -3.32 8.30 -16.14
CA ASP A 152 -4.14 9.18 -16.97
C ASP A 152 -4.60 10.43 -16.19
#